data_5c965a2f04fa01e864d2b96959002827
#
_entry.id   5c965a2f04fa01e864d2b96959002827
#
_cell.length_a   1.000
_cell.length_b   1.000
_cell.length_c   1.000
_cell.angle_alpha   90.00
_cell.angle_beta   90.00
_cell.angle_gamma   90.00
#
_symmetry.space_group_name_H-M   'P 1'
#
loop_
_entity.id
_entity.type
_entity.pdbx_description
1 polymer ?
#
loop_
_entity_poly.entity_id
_entity_poly.type
_entity_poly.pdbx_seq_one_letter_code
_entity_poly.pdbx_strand_id
1 'polypeptide(L)'
;QLVVAGMSPNSLVARNSVFDRIHRGTSFIVFIDGLIVMYLFWAIASLISPAMSSLVLGFVTIFSFMTWNAYRSRAVWAYWPASILILIAALFFGLNALESLMFVISGNVAGLLFLFLTGWATLGSFRRFMYHFNPMYKSGYFNSESDGMDFALEQGEMLAACPKCMAVLAIRPSMLSASDRCPHCQAPLIDPQ
;
A
#
# COMPACT_ATOMS: atom_id res chain seq x y z
N GLN A 1 26.64 -25.19 -8.86
CA GLN A 1 25.41 -25.18 -8.03
C GLN A 1 24.55 -24.03 -8.48
N LEU A 2 23.44 -24.32 -9.17
CA LEU A 2 22.37 -23.32 -9.38
C LEU A 2 21.96 -22.83 -7.99
N VAL A 3 22.20 -21.56 -7.71
CA VAL A 3 21.61 -20.92 -6.53
C VAL A 3 20.12 -20.79 -6.84
N VAL A 4 19.36 -21.83 -6.50
CA VAL A 4 17.91 -21.71 -6.43
C VAL A 4 17.67 -20.59 -5.43
N ALA A 5 17.17 -19.45 -5.90
CA ALA A 5 16.78 -18.36 -5.02
C ALA A 5 15.79 -18.95 -4.02
N GLY A 6 16.27 -19.24 -2.82
CA GLY A 6 15.65 -20.12 -1.83
C GLY A 6 14.41 -19.53 -1.16
N MET A 7 13.52 -18.94 -1.96
CA MET A 7 12.16 -18.65 -1.50
C MET A 7 11.29 -19.86 -1.82
N SER A 8 10.95 -20.63 -0.80
CA SER A 8 9.95 -21.68 -0.97
C SER A 8 8.65 -21.04 -1.49
N PRO A 9 7.89 -21.72 -2.37
CA PRO A 9 6.58 -21.23 -2.81
C PRO A 9 5.67 -20.81 -1.65
N ASN A 10 5.76 -21.51 -0.53
CA ASN A 10 5.03 -21.21 0.69
C ASN A 10 5.41 -19.83 1.30
N SER A 11 6.66 -19.39 1.18
CA SER A 11 7.08 -18.09 1.71
C SER A 11 6.58 -16.92 0.86
N LEU A 12 6.45 -17.08 -0.45
CA LEU A 12 5.87 -16.09 -1.35
C LEU A 12 4.36 -15.98 -1.13
N VAL A 13 3.65 -17.11 -1.06
CA VAL A 13 2.21 -17.15 -0.75
C VAL A 13 1.93 -16.53 0.61
N ALA A 14 2.72 -16.83 1.63
CA ALA A 14 2.58 -16.23 2.95
C ALA A 14 2.82 -14.70 2.92
N ARG A 15 3.81 -14.23 2.18
CA ARG A 15 4.11 -12.79 2.05
C ARG A 15 3.00 -12.04 1.34
N ASN A 16 2.46 -12.57 0.26
CA ASN A 16 1.33 -11.97 -0.46
C ASN A 16 0.07 -11.92 0.41
N SER A 17 -0.20 -12.98 1.19
CA SER A 17 -1.34 -13.00 2.10
C SER A 17 -1.25 -11.95 3.23
N VAL A 18 -0.04 -11.67 3.74
CA VAL A 18 0.19 -10.63 4.75
C VAL A 18 0.01 -9.24 4.13
N PHE A 19 0.58 -9.00 2.95
CA PHE A 19 0.40 -7.74 2.23
C PHE A 19 -1.08 -7.47 1.94
N ASP A 20 -1.82 -8.46 1.41
CA ASP A 20 -3.25 -8.34 1.10
C ASP A 20 -4.09 -8.00 2.30
N ARG A 21 -3.76 -8.56 3.45
CA ARG A 21 -4.46 -8.25 4.72
C ARG A 21 -4.21 -6.79 5.13
N ILE A 22 -2.97 -6.33 5.07
CA ILE A 22 -2.58 -4.96 5.41
C ILE A 22 -3.22 -3.98 4.41
N HIS A 23 -3.14 -4.29 3.11
CA HIS A 23 -3.69 -3.44 2.05
C HIS A 23 -5.21 -3.31 2.15
N ARG A 24 -5.92 -4.40 2.43
CA ARG A 24 -7.38 -4.40 2.62
C ARG A 24 -7.78 -3.55 3.83
N GLY A 25 -7.05 -3.67 4.95
CA GLY A 25 -7.25 -2.82 6.13
C GLY A 25 -6.96 -1.35 5.85
N THR A 26 -5.87 -1.05 5.13
CA THR A 26 -5.52 0.32 4.76
C THR A 26 -6.53 0.92 3.79
N SER A 27 -7.00 0.15 2.79
CA SER A 27 -8.02 0.59 1.85
C SER A 27 -9.35 0.96 2.54
N PHE A 28 -9.76 0.20 3.56
CA PHE A 28 -10.93 0.55 4.37
C PHE A 28 -10.72 1.87 5.12
N ILE A 29 -9.53 2.10 5.67
CA ILE A 29 -9.22 3.37 6.34
C ILE A 29 -9.17 4.54 5.35
N VAL A 30 -8.64 4.37 4.15
CA VAL A 30 -8.69 5.40 3.08
C VAL A 30 -10.14 5.82 2.79
N PHE A 31 -11.09 4.88 2.82
CA PHE A 31 -12.50 5.19 2.67
C PHE A 31 -13.01 6.08 3.83
N ILE A 32 -12.74 5.68 5.07
CA ILE A 32 -13.14 6.46 6.27
C ILE A 32 -12.48 7.84 6.27
N ASP A 33 -11.18 7.91 6.00
CA ASP A 33 -10.43 9.17 5.93
C ASP A 33 -10.98 10.07 4.80
N GLY A 34 -11.40 9.47 3.68
CA GLY A 34 -12.09 10.18 2.60
C GLY A 34 -13.39 10.84 3.05
N LEU A 35 -14.20 10.16 3.88
CA LEU A 35 -15.43 10.74 4.46
C LEU A 35 -15.11 11.91 5.42
N ILE A 36 -14.05 11.78 6.21
CA ILE A 36 -13.60 12.83 7.12
C ILE A 36 -13.12 14.05 6.34
N VAL A 37 -12.31 13.83 5.30
CA VAL A 37 -11.83 14.92 4.43
C VAL A 37 -13.01 15.62 3.73
N MET A 38 -13.97 14.85 3.25
CA MET A 38 -15.21 15.39 2.67
C MET A 38 -15.95 16.29 3.64
N TYR A 39 -16.17 15.83 4.89
CA TYR A 39 -16.80 16.62 5.94
C TYR A 39 -16.01 17.90 6.26
N LEU A 40 -14.69 17.78 6.38
CA LEU A 40 -13.82 18.91 6.71
C LEU A 40 -13.88 19.99 5.63
N PHE A 41 -13.75 19.62 4.36
CA PHE A 41 -13.80 20.58 3.25
C PHE A 41 -15.19 21.19 3.08
N TRP A 42 -16.25 20.42 3.29
CA TRP A 42 -17.61 20.93 3.33
C TRP A 42 -17.80 21.94 4.46
N ALA A 43 -17.34 21.65 5.67
CA ALA A 43 -17.45 22.54 6.82
C ALA A 43 -16.70 23.86 6.57
N ILE A 44 -15.46 23.80 6.06
CA ILE A 44 -14.69 25.00 5.72
C ILE A 44 -15.39 25.82 4.63
N ALA A 45 -15.86 25.18 3.56
CA ALA A 45 -16.52 25.86 2.45
C ALA A 45 -17.86 26.51 2.88
N SER A 46 -18.57 25.91 3.84
CA SER A 46 -19.83 26.45 4.38
C SER A 46 -19.66 27.77 5.12
N LEU A 47 -18.46 28.05 5.65
CA LEU A 47 -18.11 29.34 6.25
C LEU A 47 -17.99 30.46 5.21
N ILE A 48 -17.78 30.12 3.94
CA ILE A 48 -17.63 31.09 2.85
C ILE A 48 -19.00 31.35 2.22
N SER A 49 -19.65 30.31 1.69
CA SER A 49 -21.03 30.43 1.18
C SER A 49 -21.70 29.05 0.99
N PRO A 50 -23.04 28.95 1.04
CA PRO A 50 -23.77 27.71 0.77
C PRO A 50 -23.53 27.14 -0.63
N ALA A 51 -23.40 28.01 -1.64
CA ALA A 51 -23.11 27.57 -3.02
C ALA A 51 -21.73 26.93 -3.13
N MET A 52 -20.71 27.52 -2.50
CA MET A 52 -19.35 26.97 -2.44
C MET A 52 -19.34 25.63 -1.73
N SER A 53 -20.05 25.47 -0.63
CA SER A 53 -20.09 24.21 0.12
C SER A 53 -20.64 23.06 -0.71
N SER A 54 -21.68 23.29 -1.51
CA SER A 54 -22.27 22.27 -2.38
C SER A 54 -21.31 21.82 -3.50
N LEU A 55 -20.63 22.78 -4.12
CA LEU A 55 -19.65 22.49 -5.19
C LEU A 55 -18.43 21.73 -4.63
N VAL A 56 -17.89 22.18 -3.50
CA VAL A 56 -16.76 21.54 -2.84
C VAL A 56 -17.14 20.13 -2.39
N LEU A 57 -18.32 19.96 -1.79
CA LEU A 57 -18.81 18.65 -1.38
C LEU A 57 -18.88 17.69 -2.57
N GLY A 58 -19.45 18.11 -3.70
CA GLY A 58 -19.54 17.28 -4.92
C GLY A 58 -18.15 16.87 -5.42
N PHE A 59 -17.24 17.84 -5.57
CA PHE A 59 -15.88 17.57 -6.06
C PHE A 59 -15.10 16.63 -5.13
N VAL A 60 -15.06 16.92 -3.82
CA VAL A 60 -14.29 16.12 -2.85
C VAL A 60 -14.89 14.73 -2.70
N THR A 61 -16.23 14.58 -2.79
CA THR A 61 -16.88 13.26 -2.76
C THR A 61 -16.44 12.41 -3.94
N ILE A 62 -16.51 12.95 -5.16
CA ILE A 62 -16.09 12.23 -6.38
C ILE A 62 -14.61 11.87 -6.28
N PHE A 63 -13.75 12.82 -5.92
CA PHE A 63 -12.31 12.60 -5.81
C PHE A 63 -11.96 11.53 -4.76
N SER A 64 -12.54 11.61 -3.57
CA SER A 64 -12.30 10.64 -2.48
C SER A 64 -12.77 9.25 -2.86
N PHE A 65 -13.95 9.12 -3.48
CA PHE A 65 -14.50 7.85 -3.91
C PHE A 65 -13.68 7.22 -5.04
N MET A 66 -13.29 8.02 -6.05
CA MET A 66 -12.43 7.56 -7.14
C MET A 66 -11.07 7.10 -6.61
N THR A 67 -10.47 7.89 -5.70
CA THR A 67 -9.19 7.55 -5.07
C THR A 67 -9.30 6.24 -4.28
N TRP A 68 -10.33 6.10 -3.46
CA TRP A 68 -10.55 4.87 -2.68
C TRP A 68 -10.74 3.65 -3.58
N ASN A 69 -11.60 3.75 -4.61
CA ASN A 69 -11.87 2.64 -5.52
C ASN A 69 -10.62 2.23 -6.31
N ALA A 70 -9.88 3.22 -6.84
CA ALA A 70 -8.64 2.99 -7.55
C ALA A 70 -7.52 2.46 -6.62
N TYR A 71 -7.45 2.93 -5.38
CA TYR A 71 -6.50 2.42 -4.38
C TYR A 71 -6.81 0.97 -4.00
N ARG A 72 -8.09 0.62 -3.85
CA ARG A 72 -8.53 -0.74 -3.60
C ARG A 72 -8.13 -1.71 -4.72
N SER A 73 -8.21 -1.26 -5.98
CA SER A 73 -7.77 -2.02 -7.16
C SER A 73 -6.27 -1.89 -7.45
N ARG A 74 -5.50 -1.23 -6.56
CA ARG A 74 -4.04 -1.03 -6.66
C ARG A 74 -3.60 -0.23 -7.89
N ALA A 75 -4.45 0.65 -8.42
CA ALA A 75 -4.07 1.52 -9.52
C ALA A 75 -2.89 2.43 -9.11
N VAL A 76 -1.84 2.49 -9.93
CA VAL A 76 -0.58 3.19 -9.65
C VAL A 76 -0.80 4.65 -9.25
N TRP A 77 -1.67 5.36 -9.95
CA TRP A 77 -1.93 6.77 -9.70
C TRP A 77 -2.57 7.04 -8.33
N ALA A 78 -3.36 6.07 -7.80
CA ALA A 78 -4.11 6.24 -6.55
C ALA A 78 -3.23 6.16 -5.29
N TYR A 79 -1.99 5.68 -5.42
CA TYR A 79 -1.06 5.50 -4.30
C TYR A 79 -0.81 6.80 -3.51
N TRP A 80 -0.43 7.85 -4.22
CA TRP A 80 -0.13 9.14 -3.59
C TRP A 80 -1.38 9.90 -3.14
N PRO A 81 -2.46 10.02 -3.92
CA PRO A 81 -3.71 10.60 -3.44
C PRO A 81 -4.25 9.93 -2.17
N ALA A 82 -4.20 8.60 -2.09
CA ALA A 82 -4.62 7.88 -0.89
C ALA A 82 -3.74 8.22 0.33
N SER A 83 -2.42 8.32 0.15
CA SER A 83 -1.52 8.73 1.25
C SER A 83 -1.79 10.16 1.72
N ILE A 84 -2.14 11.08 0.80
CA ILE A 84 -2.51 12.46 1.13
C ILE A 84 -3.82 12.50 1.93
N LEU A 85 -4.83 11.71 1.55
CA LEU A 85 -6.09 11.61 2.32
C LEU A 85 -5.83 11.16 3.76
N ILE A 86 -5.00 10.12 3.94
CA ILE A 86 -4.60 9.64 5.28
C ILE A 86 -3.86 10.73 6.06
N LEU A 87 -2.98 11.49 5.42
CA LEU A 87 -2.23 12.56 6.07
C LEU A 87 -3.15 13.69 6.53
N ILE A 88 -4.10 14.13 5.67
CA ILE A 88 -5.08 15.18 6.02
C ILE A 88 -5.92 14.73 7.23
N ALA A 89 -6.41 13.48 7.22
CA ALA A 89 -7.15 12.92 8.34
C ALA A 89 -6.29 12.84 9.62
N ALA A 90 -5.02 12.43 9.52
CA ALA A 90 -4.10 12.41 10.66
C ALA A 90 -3.88 13.81 11.26
N LEU A 91 -3.71 14.82 10.42
CA LEU A 91 -3.59 16.23 10.87
C LEU A 91 -4.87 16.72 11.53
N PHE A 92 -6.04 16.41 10.95
CA PHE A 92 -7.32 16.76 11.53
C PHE A 92 -7.50 16.15 12.92
N PHE A 93 -7.27 14.84 13.07
CA PHE A 93 -7.33 14.19 14.38
C PHE A 93 -6.28 14.72 15.35
N GLY A 94 -5.07 15.03 14.86
CA GLY A 94 -4.00 15.60 15.67
C GLY A 94 -4.36 16.97 16.26
N LEU A 95 -4.96 17.85 15.46
CA LEU A 95 -5.45 19.14 15.93
C LEU A 95 -6.57 18.98 16.97
N ASN A 96 -7.52 18.06 16.72
CA ASN A 96 -8.58 17.78 17.70
C ASN A 96 -8.02 17.15 18.99
N ALA A 97 -6.99 16.32 18.91
CA ALA A 97 -6.31 15.78 20.10
C ALA A 97 -5.63 16.90 20.90
N LEU A 98 -4.98 17.84 20.22
CA LEU A 98 -4.36 19.01 20.87
C LEU A 98 -5.40 19.90 21.55
N GLU A 99 -6.53 20.19 20.88
CA GLU A 99 -7.65 20.91 21.45
C GLU A 99 -8.21 20.19 22.69
N SER A 100 -8.45 18.87 22.58
CA SER A 100 -8.93 18.07 23.71
C SER A 100 -7.96 18.06 24.89
N LEU A 101 -6.64 18.09 24.63
CA LEU A 101 -5.63 18.23 25.67
C LEU A 101 -5.74 19.55 26.39
N MET A 102 -5.99 20.67 25.68
CA MET A 102 -6.18 21.98 26.28
C MET A 102 -7.44 22.00 27.16
N PHE A 103 -8.53 21.32 26.76
CA PHE A 103 -9.73 21.16 27.58
C PHE A 103 -9.45 20.38 28.88
N VAL A 104 -8.65 19.34 28.82
CA VAL A 104 -8.24 18.55 29.98
C VAL A 104 -7.42 19.44 30.96
N ILE A 105 -6.46 20.18 30.42
CA ILE A 105 -5.62 21.09 31.23
C ILE A 105 -6.46 22.17 31.90
N SER A 106 -7.54 22.66 31.27
CA SER A 106 -8.48 23.59 31.85
C SER A 106 -9.44 23.01 32.91
N GLY A 107 -9.28 21.71 33.24
CA GLY A 107 -10.06 21.01 34.26
C GLY A 107 -11.32 20.29 33.74
N ASN A 108 -11.56 20.29 32.44
CA ASN A 108 -12.70 19.59 31.86
C ASN A 108 -12.41 18.09 31.62
N VAL A 109 -12.86 17.24 32.54
CA VAL A 109 -12.62 15.77 32.52
C VAL A 109 -13.24 15.10 31.29
N ALA A 110 -14.31 15.64 30.71
CA ALA A 110 -14.90 15.11 29.47
C ALA A 110 -13.92 15.15 28.30
N GLY A 111 -12.95 16.07 28.31
CA GLY A 111 -11.87 16.16 27.34
C GLY A 111 -10.99 14.90 27.27
N LEU A 112 -10.89 14.12 28.37
CA LEU A 112 -10.07 12.89 28.41
C LEU A 112 -10.55 11.85 27.40
N LEU A 113 -11.86 11.63 27.26
CA LEU A 113 -12.41 10.68 26.31
C LEU A 113 -12.07 11.10 24.86
N PHE A 114 -12.30 12.39 24.55
CA PHE A 114 -11.98 12.90 23.22
C PHE A 114 -10.49 12.88 22.92
N LEU A 115 -9.64 13.22 23.89
CA LEU A 115 -8.19 13.11 23.76
C LEU A 115 -7.75 11.69 23.47
N PHE A 116 -8.30 10.71 24.17
CA PHE A 116 -7.99 9.29 23.92
C PHE A 116 -8.42 8.87 22.51
N LEU A 117 -9.66 9.16 22.10
CA LEU A 117 -10.20 8.78 20.80
C LEU A 117 -9.45 9.45 19.64
N THR A 118 -9.25 10.77 19.71
CA THR A 118 -8.58 11.53 18.65
C THR A 118 -7.08 11.24 18.62
N GLY A 119 -6.43 11.07 19.77
CA GLY A 119 -5.03 10.65 19.86
C GLY A 119 -4.80 9.26 19.28
N TRP A 120 -5.67 8.30 19.59
CA TRP A 120 -5.62 6.97 19.00
C TRP A 120 -5.81 7.00 17.47
N ALA A 121 -6.78 7.77 16.98
CA ALA A 121 -7.03 7.95 15.55
C ALA A 121 -5.81 8.59 14.86
N THR A 122 -5.23 9.65 15.46
CA THR A 122 -4.00 10.30 14.97
C THR A 122 -2.86 9.30 14.80
N LEU A 123 -2.53 8.54 15.85
CA LEU A 123 -1.45 7.55 15.82
C LEU A 123 -1.72 6.45 14.79
N GLY A 124 -2.98 6.01 14.69
CA GLY A 124 -3.40 5.02 13.71
C GLY A 124 -3.23 5.48 12.26
N SER A 125 -3.70 6.68 11.93
CA SER A 125 -3.58 7.25 10.58
C SER A 125 -2.13 7.62 10.25
N PHE A 126 -1.39 8.19 11.19
CA PHE A 126 0.03 8.51 11.00
C PHE A 126 0.89 7.26 10.75
N ARG A 127 0.67 6.19 11.51
CA ARG A 127 1.35 4.92 11.28
C ARG A 127 1.08 4.36 9.88
N ARG A 128 -0.17 4.45 9.39
CA ARG A 128 -0.54 4.01 8.03
C ARG A 128 0.07 4.89 6.96
N PHE A 129 0.12 6.20 7.18
CA PHE A 129 0.85 7.11 6.31
C PHE A 129 2.31 6.69 6.17
N MET A 130 2.99 6.35 7.28
CA MET A 130 4.38 5.89 7.26
C MET A 130 4.57 4.58 6.48
N TYR A 131 3.55 3.71 6.40
CA TYR A 131 3.64 2.50 5.58
C TYR A 131 3.85 2.79 4.09
N HIS A 132 3.35 3.92 3.58
CA HIS A 132 3.55 4.32 2.18
C HIS A 132 5.03 4.63 1.86
N PHE A 133 5.85 4.91 2.86
CA PHE A 133 7.29 5.09 2.67
C PHE A 133 8.09 3.80 2.87
N ASN A 134 7.45 2.73 3.34
CA ASN A 134 8.11 1.44 3.51
C ASN A 134 8.34 0.78 2.13
N PRO A 135 9.60 0.44 1.77
CA PRO A 135 9.91 -0.15 0.47
C PRO A 135 9.20 -1.49 0.24
N MET A 136 8.97 -2.29 1.29
CA MET A 136 8.24 -3.55 1.17
C MET A 136 6.76 -3.33 0.84
N TYR A 137 6.11 -2.32 1.45
CA TYR A 137 4.72 -2.00 1.14
C TYR A 137 4.59 -1.42 -0.27
N LYS A 138 5.51 -0.52 -0.63
CA LYS A 138 5.58 0.08 -1.95
C LYS A 138 5.78 -0.99 -3.03
N SER A 139 6.76 -1.90 -2.87
CA SER A 139 6.99 -2.98 -3.83
C SER A 139 5.78 -3.92 -3.93
N GLY A 140 5.12 -4.28 -2.82
CA GLY A 140 3.91 -5.09 -2.83
C GLY A 140 2.73 -4.43 -3.54
N TYR A 141 2.62 -3.09 -3.45
CA TYR A 141 1.57 -2.33 -4.14
C TYR A 141 1.77 -2.30 -5.66
N PHE A 142 2.99 -2.01 -6.12
CA PHE A 142 3.32 -1.86 -7.54
C PHE A 142 3.59 -3.18 -8.25
N ASN A 143 4.11 -4.20 -7.55
CA ASN A 143 4.35 -5.53 -8.16
C ASN A 143 3.07 -6.32 -8.40
N SER A 144 1.92 -5.89 -7.88
CA SER A 144 0.64 -6.51 -8.24
C SER A 144 0.26 -6.31 -9.72
N GLU A 145 0.83 -5.31 -10.40
CA GLU A 145 0.72 -5.19 -11.87
C GLU A 145 1.63 -6.19 -12.60
N SER A 146 2.74 -6.61 -11.99
CA SER A 146 3.61 -7.65 -12.54
C SER A 146 3.11 -9.07 -12.21
N ASP A 147 2.24 -9.24 -11.20
CA ASP A 147 1.50 -10.50 -10.98
C ASP A 147 0.45 -10.77 -12.08
N GLY A 148 0.07 -9.75 -12.86
CA GLY A 148 -0.69 -9.90 -14.11
C GLY A 148 0.17 -10.36 -15.31
N MET A 149 1.50 -10.31 -15.26
CA MET A 149 2.36 -11.27 -15.90
C MET A 149 2.40 -12.49 -14.96
N ASP A 150 1.31 -13.25 -14.94
CA ASP A 150 1.41 -14.68 -14.72
C ASP A 150 2.49 -15.12 -15.72
N PHE A 151 3.70 -15.29 -15.24
CA PHE A 151 4.55 -16.28 -15.82
C PHE A 151 3.73 -17.56 -15.61
N ALA A 152 2.87 -17.88 -16.60
CA ALA A 152 2.21 -19.16 -16.66
C ALA A 152 3.36 -20.18 -16.78
N LEU A 153 3.96 -20.49 -15.62
CA LEU A 153 4.96 -21.52 -15.52
C LEU A 153 4.22 -22.80 -15.93
N GLU A 154 4.58 -23.36 -17.07
CA GLU A 154 4.06 -24.64 -17.47
C GLU A 154 4.42 -25.69 -16.40
N GLN A 155 3.62 -26.75 -16.33
CA GLN A 155 3.86 -27.82 -15.35
C GLN A 155 5.30 -28.30 -15.42
N GLY A 156 6.05 -28.16 -14.32
CA GLY A 156 7.46 -28.54 -14.22
C GLY A 156 8.47 -27.44 -14.51
N GLU A 157 8.02 -26.20 -14.79
CA GLU A 157 8.90 -25.03 -14.86
C GLU A 157 9.12 -24.42 -13.47
N MET A 158 10.32 -23.91 -13.23
CA MET A 158 10.68 -23.14 -12.05
C MET A 158 11.49 -21.91 -12.42
N LEU A 159 11.37 -20.86 -11.61
CA LEU A 159 12.20 -19.67 -11.77
C LEU A 159 13.56 -19.91 -11.11
N ALA A 160 14.64 -19.72 -11.86
CA ALA A 160 16.00 -19.76 -11.36
C ALA A 160 16.78 -18.52 -11.78
N ALA A 161 17.72 -18.08 -10.95
CA ALA A 161 18.60 -16.97 -11.29
C ALA A 161 19.90 -17.48 -11.92
N CYS A 162 20.34 -16.83 -12.99
CA CYS A 162 21.63 -17.11 -13.59
C CYS A 162 22.75 -16.78 -12.58
N PRO A 163 23.70 -17.71 -12.33
CA PRO A 163 24.76 -17.49 -11.34
C PRO A 163 25.71 -16.34 -11.70
N LYS A 164 25.79 -15.95 -12.98
CA LYS A 164 26.73 -14.93 -13.45
C LYS A 164 26.10 -13.54 -13.60
N CYS A 165 24.90 -13.42 -14.15
CA CYS A 165 24.25 -12.13 -14.42
C CYS A 165 22.98 -11.87 -13.60
N MET A 166 22.57 -12.83 -12.75
CA MET A 166 21.37 -12.76 -11.89
C MET A 166 20.04 -12.60 -12.65
N ALA A 167 20.04 -12.75 -13.99
CA ALA A 167 18.81 -12.74 -14.77
C ALA A 167 17.91 -13.90 -14.34
N VAL A 168 16.62 -13.61 -14.12
CA VAL A 168 15.62 -14.63 -13.77
C VAL A 168 15.16 -15.32 -15.03
N LEU A 169 15.24 -16.65 -15.04
CA LEU A 169 14.90 -17.52 -16.17
C LEU A 169 13.85 -18.54 -15.71
N ALA A 170 12.86 -18.79 -16.56
CA ALA A 170 11.99 -19.94 -16.39
C ALA A 170 12.72 -21.17 -16.97
N ILE A 171 12.99 -22.14 -16.13
CA ILE A 171 13.72 -23.36 -16.51
C ILE A 171 12.91 -24.61 -16.15
N ARG A 172 13.05 -25.66 -16.96
CA ARG A 172 12.58 -27.01 -16.64
C ARG A 172 13.77 -27.86 -16.20
N PRO A 173 13.92 -28.14 -14.87
CA PRO A 173 15.08 -28.87 -14.37
C PRO A 173 15.27 -30.23 -15.02
N SER A 174 14.16 -30.90 -15.41
CA SER A 174 14.17 -32.20 -16.07
C SER A 174 14.69 -32.16 -17.53
N MET A 175 14.71 -30.97 -18.15
CA MET A 175 15.13 -30.77 -19.54
C MET A 175 16.46 -30.02 -19.65
N LEU A 176 17.03 -29.58 -18.52
CA LEU A 176 18.28 -28.82 -18.52
C LEU A 176 19.47 -29.74 -18.89
N SER A 177 20.22 -29.30 -19.85
CA SER A 177 21.44 -30.01 -20.31
C SER A 177 22.70 -29.19 -19.98
N ALA A 178 23.87 -29.87 -19.97
CA ALA A 178 25.15 -29.20 -19.72
C ALA A 178 25.55 -28.19 -20.83
N SER A 179 24.88 -28.28 -22.00
CA SER A 179 25.06 -27.35 -23.12
C SER A 179 24.25 -26.07 -23.00
N ASP A 180 23.26 -26.01 -22.07
CA ASP A 180 22.37 -24.87 -21.96
C ASP A 180 23.09 -23.65 -21.39
N ARG A 181 22.89 -22.52 -22.05
CA ARG A 181 23.51 -21.25 -21.72
C ARG A 181 22.48 -20.18 -21.43
N CYS A 182 22.85 -19.26 -20.56
CA CYS A 182 22.03 -18.11 -20.25
C CYS A 182 21.81 -17.24 -21.50
N PRO A 183 20.58 -16.90 -21.91
CA PRO A 183 20.32 -16.06 -23.08
C PRO A 183 20.86 -14.62 -22.92
N HIS A 184 21.06 -14.15 -21.70
CA HIS A 184 21.56 -12.80 -21.43
C HIS A 184 23.09 -12.68 -21.47
N CYS A 185 23.80 -13.64 -20.84
CA CYS A 185 25.27 -13.52 -20.67
C CYS A 185 26.04 -14.71 -21.23
N GLN A 186 25.37 -15.66 -21.86
CA GLN A 186 25.96 -16.87 -22.50
C GLN A 186 26.75 -17.78 -21.53
N ALA A 187 26.64 -17.54 -20.22
CA ALA A 187 27.26 -18.40 -19.23
C ALA A 187 26.55 -19.76 -19.16
N PRO A 188 27.26 -20.86 -18.87
CA PRO A 188 26.64 -22.18 -18.69
C PRO A 188 25.69 -22.10 -17.48
N LEU A 189 24.51 -22.73 -17.62
CA LEU A 189 23.50 -22.77 -16.56
C LEU A 189 23.76 -23.91 -15.57
N ILE A 190 24.51 -24.89 -15.97
CA ILE A 190 24.97 -26.00 -15.13
C ILE A 190 26.50 -26.01 -15.15
N ASP A 191 27.12 -26.02 -13.98
CA ASP A 191 28.56 -26.27 -13.88
C ASP A 191 28.83 -27.77 -14.18
N PRO A 192 29.65 -28.10 -15.17
CA PRO A 192 30.09 -29.47 -15.32
C PRO A 192 30.96 -29.86 -14.12
N GLN A 193 30.47 -30.80 -13.32
CA GLN A 193 31.29 -31.45 -12.28
C GLN A 193 32.31 -32.37 -12.91
#